data_e02d9a46e36061cd23c258377210489f
#
_entry.id   e02d9a46e36061cd23c258377210489f
#
_cell.length_a   1.000
_cell.length_b   1.000
_cell.length_c   1.000
_cell.angle_alpha   90.00
_cell.angle_beta   90.00
_cell.angle_gamma   90.00
#
_symmetry.space_group_name_H-M   'P 1'
#
loop_
_entity.id
_entity.type
_entity.pdbx_description
1 polymer ?
#
loop_
_entity_poly.entity_id
_entity_poly.type
_entity_poly.pdbx_seq_one_letter_code
_entity_poly.pdbx_strand_id
1 'polypeptide(L)'
;MKKRIIFWLIIIIVVIASVLLFVTKRRNNSDNDSLVKVRVAEVAHSVFYAPQYLADALGYFEDEGLDVEINLTAGADAVMSSVLAGEADIGFCGTEATIYVSAR
;
A
#
# COMPACT_ATOMS: atom_id res chain seq x y z
N MET A 1 -0.68 -40.95 -29.00
CA MET A 1 -0.70 -40.46 -27.60
C MET A 1 0.46 -39.55 -27.28
N LYS A 2 1.71 -39.88 -27.63
CA LYS A 2 2.88 -39.05 -27.31
C LYS A 2 2.81 -37.59 -27.85
N LYS A 3 2.31 -37.37 -29.06
CA LYS A 3 2.17 -36.05 -29.67
C LYS A 3 1.19 -35.14 -28.94
N ARG A 4 0.12 -35.68 -28.37
CA ARG A 4 -0.87 -34.91 -27.58
C ARG A 4 -0.30 -34.46 -26.23
N ILE A 5 0.49 -35.33 -25.59
CA ILE A 5 1.15 -35.03 -24.32
C ILE A 5 2.16 -33.93 -24.52
N ILE A 6 2.98 -33.94 -25.58
CA ILE A 6 3.95 -32.91 -25.92
C ILE A 6 3.23 -31.59 -26.17
N PHE A 7 2.10 -31.58 -26.86
CA PHE A 7 1.31 -30.38 -27.12
C PHE A 7 0.80 -29.72 -25.81
N TRP A 8 0.29 -30.53 -24.88
CA TRP A 8 -0.15 -30.02 -23.58
C TRP A 8 0.99 -29.50 -22.72
N LEU A 9 2.16 -30.14 -22.76
CA LEU A 9 3.36 -29.66 -22.06
C LEU A 9 3.82 -28.30 -22.58
N ILE A 10 3.78 -28.09 -23.90
CA ILE A 10 4.15 -26.79 -24.51
C ILE A 10 3.18 -25.70 -24.03
N ILE A 11 1.87 -25.97 -23.99
CA ILE A 11 0.88 -25.00 -23.51
C ILE A 11 1.15 -24.61 -22.05
N ILE A 12 1.42 -25.59 -21.18
CA ILE A 12 1.73 -25.34 -19.78
C ILE A 12 2.99 -24.46 -19.64
N ILE A 13 4.04 -24.75 -20.39
CA ILE A 13 5.28 -23.96 -20.37
C ILE A 13 5.02 -22.51 -20.82
N VAL A 14 4.22 -22.31 -21.86
CA VAL A 14 3.88 -20.96 -22.37
C VAL A 14 3.07 -20.18 -21.32
N VAL A 15 2.13 -20.84 -20.65
CA VAL A 15 1.33 -20.22 -19.59
C VAL A 15 2.22 -19.82 -18.40
N ILE A 16 3.10 -20.72 -17.95
CA ILE A 16 4.03 -20.42 -16.86
C ILE A 16 4.96 -19.27 -17.24
N ALA A 17 5.51 -19.27 -18.45
CA ALA A 17 6.38 -18.21 -18.95
C ALA A 17 5.65 -16.86 -19.03
N SER A 18 4.38 -16.83 -19.46
CA SER A 18 3.58 -15.61 -19.52
C SER A 18 3.27 -15.05 -18.13
N VAL A 19 2.98 -15.91 -17.16
CA VAL A 19 2.76 -15.51 -15.76
C VAL A 19 4.05 -14.96 -15.14
N LEU A 20 5.19 -15.61 -15.36
CA LEU A 20 6.49 -15.15 -14.88
C LEU A 20 6.86 -13.79 -15.50
N LEU A 21 6.64 -13.61 -16.80
CA LEU A 21 6.90 -12.32 -17.48
C LEU A 21 5.96 -11.22 -16.96
N PHE A 22 4.71 -11.54 -16.64
CA PHE A 22 3.77 -10.59 -16.07
C PHE A 22 4.18 -10.16 -14.66
N VAL A 23 4.57 -11.10 -13.82
CA VAL A 23 5.05 -10.84 -12.45
C VAL A 23 6.36 -10.05 -12.46
N THR A 24 7.32 -10.40 -13.32
CA THR A 24 8.60 -9.67 -13.42
C THR A 24 8.42 -8.28 -14.02
N LYS A 25 7.51 -8.10 -14.99
CA LYS A 25 7.19 -6.79 -15.55
C LYS A 25 6.53 -5.87 -14.52
N ARG A 26 5.67 -6.41 -13.64
CA ARG A 26 5.05 -5.66 -12.55
C ARG A 26 6.10 -5.20 -11.52
N ARG A 27 7.08 -6.04 -11.24
CA ARG A 27 8.16 -5.75 -10.29
C ARG A 27 9.18 -4.72 -10.84
N ASN A 28 9.44 -4.73 -12.15
CA ASN A 28 10.38 -3.80 -12.79
C ASN A 28 9.79 -2.41 -13.07
N ASN A 29 8.47 -2.23 -13.01
CA ASN A 29 7.85 -0.91 -13.16
C ASN A 29 7.97 -0.05 -11.89
N SER A 30 8.32 -0.63 -10.74
CA SER A 30 8.55 0.10 -9.49
C SER A 30 9.90 0.84 -9.42
N ASP A 31 10.83 0.54 -10.32
CA ASP A 31 12.21 1.05 -10.19
C ASP A 31 12.51 2.37 -10.93
N ASN A 32 11.54 2.97 -11.63
CA ASN A 32 11.83 4.15 -12.47
C ASN A 32 10.86 5.34 -12.34
N ASP A 33 9.80 5.23 -11.55
CA ASP A 33 8.99 6.38 -11.17
C ASP A 33 9.31 6.72 -9.70
N SER A 34 9.68 7.96 -9.43
CA SER A 34 9.87 8.43 -8.07
C SER A 34 8.54 8.28 -7.33
N LEU A 35 8.49 7.35 -6.35
CA LEU A 35 7.30 7.14 -5.53
C LEU A 35 6.89 8.46 -4.88
N VAL A 36 5.60 8.71 -4.82
CA VAL A 36 5.06 9.87 -4.11
C VAL A 36 5.08 9.57 -2.61
N LYS A 37 5.85 10.35 -1.87
CA LYS A 37 5.92 10.20 -0.41
C LYS A 37 4.62 10.67 0.23
N VAL A 38 4.01 9.80 1.06
CA VAL A 38 2.79 10.08 1.82
C VAL A 38 3.02 9.79 3.30
N ARG A 39 2.88 10.80 4.14
CA ARG A 39 3.03 10.69 5.60
C ARG A 39 1.68 10.49 6.25
N VAL A 40 1.51 9.37 6.91
CA VAL A 40 0.28 9.02 7.64
C VAL A 40 0.54 9.13 9.13
N ALA A 41 -0.24 9.96 9.83
CA ALA A 41 -0.25 10.02 11.28
C ALA A 41 -1.36 9.12 11.82
N GLU A 42 -1.02 8.06 12.59
CA GLU A 42 -2.00 7.17 13.21
C GLU A 42 -2.11 7.38 14.73
N VAL A 43 -3.31 7.19 15.26
CA VAL A 43 -3.61 7.45 16.67
C VAL A 43 -3.14 6.33 17.60
N ALA A 44 -3.06 5.11 17.13
CA ALA A 44 -2.66 3.93 17.90
C ALA A 44 -2.32 2.77 16.98
N HIS A 45 -1.34 1.97 17.38
CA HIS A 45 -1.06 0.70 16.71
C HIS A 45 -2.09 -0.35 17.13
N SER A 46 -2.98 -0.75 16.23
CA SER A 46 -4.11 -1.59 16.57
C SER A 46 -4.43 -2.61 15.48
N VAL A 47 -4.93 -3.78 15.90
CA VAL A 47 -5.44 -4.82 14.99
C VAL A 47 -6.62 -4.33 14.12
N PHE A 48 -7.31 -3.27 14.53
CA PHE A 48 -8.36 -2.65 13.72
C PHE A 48 -7.82 -1.98 12.46
N TYR A 49 -6.51 -1.68 12.43
CA TYR A 49 -5.81 -1.08 11.29
C TYR A 49 -5.02 -2.12 10.49
N ALA A 50 -5.24 -3.42 10.75
CA ALA A 50 -4.56 -4.51 10.06
C ALA A 50 -4.60 -4.42 8.52
N PRO A 51 -5.69 -3.98 7.86
CA PRO A 51 -5.69 -3.81 6.41
C PRO A 51 -4.63 -2.82 5.91
N GLN A 52 -4.39 -1.73 6.64
CA GLN A 52 -3.35 -0.75 6.32
C GLN A 52 -1.94 -1.37 6.44
N TYR A 53 -1.67 -2.07 7.53
CA TYR A 53 -0.37 -2.72 7.73
C TYR A 53 -0.12 -3.87 6.76
N LEU A 54 -1.17 -4.60 6.36
CA LEU A 54 -1.06 -5.62 5.33
C LEU A 54 -0.77 -5.02 3.96
N ALA A 55 -1.38 -3.91 3.63
CA ALA A 55 -1.13 -3.21 2.37
C ALA A 55 0.33 -2.75 2.28
N ASP A 56 0.86 -2.20 3.38
CA ASP A 56 2.26 -1.81 3.50
C ASP A 56 3.20 -3.03 3.40
N ALA A 57 2.99 -4.04 4.25
CA ALA A 57 3.83 -5.24 4.27
C ALA A 57 3.81 -6.06 2.97
N LEU A 58 2.76 -5.99 2.19
CA LEU A 58 2.61 -6.67 0.90
C LEU A 58 3.05 -5.83 -0.31
N GLY A 59 3.48 -4.59 -0.09
CA GLY A 59 3.96 -3.69 -1.13
C GLY A 59 2.86 -3.13 -2.03
N TYR A 60 1.61 -3.08 -1.55
CA TYR A 60 0.49 -2.57 -2.35
C TYR A 60 0.55 -1.06 -2.54
N PHE A 61 1.15 -0.33 -1.59
CA PHE A 61 1.34 1.11 -1.73
C PHE A 61 2.39 1.42 -2.80
N GLU A 62 3.50 0.71 -2.79
CA GLU A 62 4.55 0.83 -3.81
C GLU A 62 4.04 0.43 -5.20
N ASP A 63 3.20 -0.61 -5.28
CA ASP A 63 2.55 -1.03 -6.53
C ASP A 63 1.68 0.09 -7.14
N GLU A 64 1.14 0.98 -6.30
CA GLU A 64 0.35 2.15 -6.71
C GLU A 64 1.19 3.44 -6.82
N GLY A 65 2.52 3.33 -6.70
CA GLY A 65 3.43 4.47 -6.85
C GLY A 65 3.57 5.33 -5.59
N LEU A 66 3.24 4.78 -4.42
CA LEU A 66 3.30 5.49 -3.14
C LEU A 66 4.41 4.95 -2.25
N ASP A 67 5.14 5.86 -1.60
CA ASP A 67 6.04 5.58 -0.47
C ASP A 67 5.35 6.06 0.80
N VAL A 68 4.70 5.13 1.52
CA VAL A 68 3.86 5.45 2.68
C VAL A 68 4.67 5.32 3.97
N GLU A 69 4.77 6.41 4.71
CA GLU A 69 5.39 6.45 6.03
C GLU A 69 4.31 6.58 7.11
N ILE A 70 4.16 5.54 7.96
CA ILE A 70 3.15 5.51 9.02
C ILE A 70 3.81 5.89 10.34
N ASN A 71 3.37 7.01 10.92
CA ASN A 71 3.88 7.57 12.16
C ASN A 71 2.84 7.50 13.27
N LEU A 72 3.20 6.84 14.38
CA LEU A 72 2.37 6.77 15.57
C LEU A 72 2.41 8.10 16.33
N THR A 73 1.24 8.61 16.70
CA THR A 73 1.09 9.85 17.49
C THR A 73 0.50 9.59 18.88
N ALA A 74 0.54 10.60 19.73
CA ALA A 74 0.08 10.49 21.12
C ALA A 74 -1.45 10.71 21.31
N GLY A 75 -2.24 10.33 20.31
CA GLY A 75 -3.70 10.46 20.36
C GLY A 75 -4.29 11.25 19.19
N ALA A 76 -5.62 11.31 19.11
CA ALA A 76 -6.34 11.92 18.00
C ALA A 76 -6.06 13.42 17.84
N ASP A 77 -5.85 14.15 18.94
CA ASP A 77 -5.49 15.57 18.91
C ASP A 77 -4.12 15.80 18.26
N ALA A 78 -3.16 14.91 18.55
CA ALA A 78 -1.85 14.96 17.93
C ALA A 78 -1.90 14.60 16.45
N VAL A 79 -2.73 13.62 16.04
CA VAL A 79 -2.99 13.33 14.63
C VAL A 79 -3.48 14.56 13.90
N MET A 80 -4.52 15.21 14.43
CA MET A 80 -5.11 16.39 13.79
C MET A 80 -4.12 17.57 13.76
N SER A 81 -3.34 17.76 14.83
CA SER A 81 -2.32 18.79 14.88
C SER A 81 -1.23 18.57 13.80
N SER A 82 -0.78 17.34 13.61
CA SER A 82 0.21 17.00 12.58
C SER A 82 -0.31 17.26 11.16
N VAL A 83 -1.58 16.96 10.89
CA VAL A 83 -2.20 17.24 9.58
C VAL A 83 -2.35 18.74 9.37
N LEU A 84 -2.83 19.50 10.36
CA LEU A 84 -2.99 20.95 10.26
C LEU A 84 -1.65 21.69 10.14
N ALA A 85 -0.60 21.16 10.75
CA ALA A 85 0.76 21.69 10.64
C ALA A 85 1.46 21.32 9.32
N GLY A 86 0.87 20.43 8.51
CA GLY A 86 1.51 19.92 7.30
C GLY A 86 2.65 18.93 7.57
N GLU A 87 2.73 18.38 8.78
CA GLU A 87 3.69 17.34 9.17
C GLU A 87 3.25 15.96 8.69
N ALA A 88 1.94 15.75 8.59
CA ALA A 88 1.32 14.57 7.99
C ALA A 88 0.37 14.99 6.86
N ASP A 89 0.28 14.12 5.84
CA ASP A 89 -0.59 14.32 4.68
C ASP A 89 -1.97 13.70 4.94
N ILE A 90 -2.01 12.64 5.76
CA ILE A 90 -3.22 11.91 6.13
C ILE A 90 -3.25 11.68 7.64
N GLY A 91 -4.40 11.94 8.27
CA GLY A 91 -4.68 11.57 9.65
C GLY A 91 -5.56 10.33 9.71
N PHE A 92 -5.11 9.30 10.44
CA PHE A 92 -5.84 8.06 10.65
C PHE A 92 -6.23 7.92 12.11
N CYS A 93 -7.45 8.38 12.43
CA CYS A 93 -7.99 8.43 13.79
C CYS A 93 -9.52 8.33 13.77
N GLY A 94 -10.14 8.37 14.94
CA GLY A 94 -11.60 8.44 15.07
C GLY A 94 -12.17 9.74 14.51
N THR A 95 -13.41 9.67 14.02
CA THR A 95 -14.10 10.81 13.38
C THR A 95 -14.40 11.95 14.36
N GLU A 96 -14.39 11.71 15.66
CA GLU A 96 -14.60 12.72 16.71
C GLU A 96 -13.59 13.88 16.60
N ALA A 97 -12.34 13.57 16.27
CA ALA A 97 -11.29 14.58 16.13
C ALA A 97 -11.56 15.56 14.98
N THR A 98 -12.12 15.07 13.87
CA THR A 98 -12.46 15.91 12.71
C THR A 98 -13.64 16.85 13.00
N ILE A 99 -14.58 16.42 13.83
CA ILE A 99 -15.72 17.26 14.27
C ILE A 99 -15.22 18.48 15.06
N TYR A 100 -14.30 18.26 16.00
CA TYR A 100 -13.74 19.37 16.78
C TYR A 100 -13.01 20.39 15.94
N VAL A 101 -12.29 19.95 14.92
CA VAL A 101 -11.54 20.84 14.02
C VAL A 101 -12.49 21.60 13.08
N SER A 102 -13.54 20.96 12.58
CA SER A 102 -14.50 21.59 11.66
C SER A 102 -15.42 22.61 12.34
N ALA A 103 -15.54 22.56 13.68
CA ALA A 103 -16.39 23.47 14.47
C ALA A 103 -15.71 24.79 14.85
N ARG A 104 -14.45 25.00 14.45
CA ARG A 104 -13.66 26.22 14.68
C ARG A 104 -13.51 27.05 13.42
#